data_19d2ac24817439444094819bbeb0f7d9
#
_entry.id   19d2ac24817439444094819bbeb0f7d9
#
_cell.length_a   1.000
_cell.length_b   1.000
_cell.length_c   1.000
_cell.angle_alpha   90.00
_cell.angle_beta   90.00
_cell.angle_gamma   90.00
#
_symmetry.space_group_name_H-M   'P 1'
#
loop_
_entity.id
_entity.type
_entity.pdbx_description
1 polymer ?
#
loop_
_entity_poly.entity_id
_entity_poly.type
_entity_poly.pdbx_seq_one_letter_code
_entity_poly.pdbx_strand_id
1 'polypeptide(L)'
;MEKKSDFGLIGLAVMGQNLVLNVESRGFQVSVYNRTSSKMTEFIAENPDRALVGCESLEEFVESLATPRKIQIMVQAGGPVDAVIKSLMPLLDPDDIIIDGGNSLYTDTERRDKYVGEAGFRFIGAGVSGGEEGALKGPSI
;
A
#
# COMPACT_ATOMS: atom_id res chain seq x y z
N MET A 1 16.24 -7.97 -16.85
CA MET A 1 14.93 -7.43 -16.48
C MET A 1 14.82 -7.31 -14.95
N GLU A 2 14.39 -6.16 -14.52
CA GLU A 2 14.17 -5.97 -13.08
C GLU A 2 12.99 -6.81 -12.62
N LYS A 3 13.14 -7.40 -11.42
CA LYS A 3 12.06 -8.14 -10.80
C LYS A 3 10.94 -7.19 -10.40
N LYS A 4 9.70 -7.53 -10.73
CA LYS A 4 8.54 -6.79 -10.25
C LYS A 4 8.30 -7.10 -8.77
N SER A 5 7.78 -6.12 -8.05
CA SER A 5 7.50 -6.28 -6.63
C SER A 5 6.22 -7.09 -6.40
N ASP A 6 6.21 -7.86 -5.33
CA ASP A 6 5.08 -8.73 -4.97
C ASP A 6 3.95 -7.97 -4.28
N PHE A 7 4.27 -6.82 -3.68
CA PHE A 7 3.34 -6.07 -2.85
C PHE A 7 3.71 -4.60 -2.88
N GLY A 8 2.72 -3.72 -2.81
CA GLY A 8 2.93 -2.28 -2.79
C GLY A 8 2.27 -1.65 -1.57
N LEU A 9 2.94 -0.66 -0.97
CA LEU A 9 2.41 0.06 0.17
C LEU A 9 2.52 1.56 -0.04
N ILE A 10 1.43 2.27 0.21
CA ILE A 10 1.34 3.72 0.16
C ILE A 10 1.10 4.24 1.57
N GLY A 11 1.97 5.13 2.04
CA GLY A 11 1.86 5.75 3.36
C GLY A 11 2.89 5.21 4.33
N LEU A 12 4.00 5.94 4.48
CA LEU A 12 5.14 5.51 5.29
C LEU A 12 5.20 6.17 6.67
N ALA A 13 4.06 6.25 7.35
CA ALA A 13 4.04 6.50 8.78
C ALA A 13 4.54 5.24 9.50
N VAL A 14 4.66 5.28 10.82
CA VAL A 14 5.26 4.18 11.58
C VAL A 14 4.61 2.82 11.29
N MET A 15 3.29 2.76 11.29
CA MET A 15 2.56 1.51 11.01
C MET A 15 2.86 0.99 9.61
N GLY A 16 2.89 1.88 8.62
CA GLY A 16 3.17 1.48 7.23
C GLY A 16 4.59 0.96 7.08
N GLN A 17 5.56 1.63 7.69
CA GLN A 17 6.96 1.20 7.66
C GLN A 17 7.11 -0.20 8.27
N ASN A 18 6.53 -0.42 9.44
CA ASN A 18 6.63 -1.70 10.12
C ASN A 18 5.95 -2.82 9.35
N LEU A 19 4.83 -2.53 8.71
CA LEU A 19 4.15 -3.52 7.87
C LEU A 19 5.00 -3.90 6.66
N VAL A 20 5.63 -2.93 6.01
CA VAL A 20 6.54 -3.18 4.90
C VAL A 20 7.68 -4.10 5.32
N LEU A 21 8.32 -3.81 6.45
CA LEU A 21 9.41 -4.62 6.95
C LEU A 21 8.95 -6.05 7.29
N ASN A 22 7.74 -6.19 7.82
CA ASN A 22 7.19 -7.51 8.10
C ASN A 22 6.97 -8.32 6.82
N VAL A 23 6.36 -7.71 5.80
CA VAL A 23 6.11 -8.39 4.52
C VAL A 23 7.42 -8.76 3.86
N GLU A 24 8.39 -7.85 3.82
CA GLU A 24 9.70 -8.11 3.21
C GLU A 24 10.43 -9.24 3.95
N SER A 25 10.35 -9.27 5.28
CA SER A 25 11.01 -10.32 6.08
C SER A 25 10.49 -11.71 5.79
N ARG A 26 9.32 -11.83 5.16
CA ARG A 26 8.73 -13.10 4.75
C ARG A 26 9.16 -13.53 3.35
N GLY A 27 10.10 -12.82 2.74
CA GLY A 27 10.65 -13.19 1.44
C GLY A 27 10.04 -12.49 0.25
N PHE A 28 9.28 -11.42 0.47
CA PHE A 28 8.63 -10.67 -0.61
C PHE A 28 9.38 -9.37 -0.92
N GLN A 29 9.39 -8.99 -2.19
CA GLN A 29 9.86 -7.67 -2.58
C GLN A 29 8.70 -6.68 -2.48
N VAL A 30 8.93 -5.54 -1.86
CA VAL A 30 7.89 -4.53 -1.61
C VAL A 30 8.26 -3.21 -2.26
N SER A 31 7.34 -2.64 -3.03
CA SER A 31 7.45 -1.27 -3.53
C SER A 31 6.76 -0.33 -2.55
N VAL A 32 7.36 0.82 -2.32
CA VAL A 32 6.83 1.81 -1.37
C VAL A 32 6.73 3.18 -2.02
N TYR A 33 5.67 3.88 -1.67
CA TYR A 33 5.43 5.26 -2.10
C TYR A 33 4.87 6.05 -0.94
N ASN A 34 5.32 7.29 -0.81
CA ASN A 34 4.78 8.22 0.17
C ASN A 34 4.63 9.59 -0.48
N ARG A 35 3.52 10.27 -0.19
CA ARG A 35 3.25 11.59 -0.75
C ARG A 35 4.41 12.56 -0.51
N THR A 36 5.02 12.50 0.68
CA THR A 36 6.24 13.24 0.99
C THR A 36 7.43 12.36 0.63
N SER A 37 8.08 12.64 -0.49
CA SER A 37 9.15 11.78 -1.01
C SER A 37 10.35 11.63 -0.08
N SER A 38 10.63 12.65 0.75
CA SER A 38 11.72 12.57 1.72
C SER A 38 11.54 11.42 2.72
N LYS A 39 10.32 11.15 3.15
CA LYS A 39 10.05 10.01 4.04
C LYS A 39 10.37 8.68 3.37
N MET A 40 10.03 8.54 2.10
CA MET A 40 10.34 7.34 1.34
C MET A 40 11.85 7.18 1.20
N THR A 41 12.54 8.24 0.82
CA THR A 41 13.99 8.22 0.65
C THR A 41 14.71 7.86 1.95
N GLU A 42 14.29 8.44 3.07
CA GLU A 42 14.85 8.14 4.38
C GLU A 42 14.63 6.68 4.77
N PHE A 43 13.43 6.17 4.53
CA PHE A 43 13.09 4.78 4.86
C PHE A 43 13.96 3.80 4.08
N ILE A 44 14.13 4.02 2.80
CA ILE A 44 14.99 3.17 1.96
C ILE A 44 16.44 3.26 2.42
N ALA A 45 16.93 4.46 2.73
CA ALA A 45 18.30 4.65 3.19
C ALA A 45 18.59 3.95 4.54
N GLU A 46 17.58 3.88 5.41
CA GLU A 46 17.71 3.19 6.69
C GLU A 46 17.68 1.67 6.58
N ASN A 47 17.25 1.14 5.41
CA ASN A 47 17.09 -0.30 5.20
C ASN A 47 17.76 -0.75 3.90
N PRO A 48 19.07 -0.50 3.73
CA PRO A 48 19.73 -0.70 2.44
C PRO A 48 19.85 -2.15 1.99
N ASP A 49 19.77 -3.11 2.92
CA ASP A 49 19.94 -4.53 2.60
C ASP A 49 18.62 -5.28 2.42
N ARG A 50 17.51 -4.55 2.36
CA ARG A 50 16.20 -5.17 2.21
C ARG A 50 15.68 -5.09 0.77
N ALA A 51 14.78 -6.02 0.42
CA ALA A 51 14.17 -6.07 -0.91
C ALA A 51 13.05 -5.02 -1.04
N LEU A 52 13.43 -3.75 -1.06
CA LEU A 52 12.51 -2.62 -1.12
C LEU A 52 12.78 -1.79 -2.36
N VAL A 53 11.70 -1.34 -3.02
CA VAL A 53 11.79 -0.45 -4.17
C VAL A 53 11.11 0.87 -3.81
N GLY A 54 11.90 1.95 -3.74
CA GLY A 54 11.39 3.28 -3.45
C GLY A 54 10.91 3.96 -4.72
N CYS A 55 9.68 4.44 -4.74
CA CYS A 55 9.08 5.08 -5.91
C CYS A 55 8.74 6.53 -5.59
N GLU A 56 9.04 7.43 -6.53
CA GLU A 56 8.82 8.86 -6.37
C GLU A 56 7.51 9.35 -6.97
N SER A 57 6.85 8.51 -7.79
CA SER A 57 5.55 8.83 -8.37
C SER A 57 4.63 7.62 -8.29
N LEU A 58 3.32 7.86 -8.39
CA LEU A 58 2.35 6.75 -8.42
C LEU A 58 2.50 5.92 -9.69
N GLU A 59 2.82 6.55 -10.82
CA GLU A 59 3.04 5.84 -12.08
C GLU A 59 4.20 4.86 -11.93
N GLU A 60 5.33 5.31 -11.40
CA GLU A 60 6.49 4.47 -11.14
C GLU A 60 6.15 3.34 -10.18
N PHE A 61 5.39 3.66 -9.13
CA PHE A 61 4.96 2.70 -8.12
C PHE A 61 4.14 1.57 -8.76
N VAL A 62 3.12 1.92 -9.54
CA VAL A 62 2.24 0.93 -10.18
C VAL A 62 3.03 0.07 -11.17
N GLU A 63 3.90 0.68 -11.97
CA GLU A 63 4.72 -0.06 -12.94
C GLU A 63 5.68 -1.04 -12.27
N SER A 64 6.11 -0.76 -11.05
CA SER A 64 7.04 -1.63 -10.31
C SER A 64 6.39 -2.92 -9.79
N LEU A 65 5.07 -3.01 -9.84
CA LEU A 65 4.33 -4.12 -9.23
C LEU A 65 3.95 -5.20 -10.24
N ALA A 66 4.03 -6.46 -9.80
CA ALA A 66 3.57 -7.60 -10.59
C ALA A 66 2.04 -7.67 -10.58
N THR A 67 1.45 -8.04 -11.72
CA THR A 67 -0.01 -8.18 -11.83
C THR A 67 -0.47 -9.59 -11.44
N PRO A 68 -1.63 -9.75 -10.83
CA PRO A 68 -2.52 -8.68 -10.35
C PRO A 68 -1.87 -7.96 -9.18
N ARG A 69 -1.90 -6.64 -9.24
CA ARG A 69 -1.22 -5.81 -8.24
C ARG A 69 -1.96 -5.83 -6.92
N LYS A 70 -1.21 -5.83 -5.83
CA LYS A 70 -1.74 -5.77 -4.46
C LYS A 70 -1.19 -4.53 -3.81
N ILE A 71 -2.04 -3.55 -3.58
CA ILE A 71 -1.63 -2.24 -3.07
C ILE A 71 -2.37 -1.94 -1.77
N GLN A 72 -1.63 -1.82 -0.69
CA GLN A 72 -2.18 -1.46 0.61
C GLN A 72 -2.01 0.03 0.85
N ILE A 73 -3.07 0.69 1.29
CA ILE A 73 -3.07 2.12 1.59
C ILE A 73 -3.08 2.30 3.09
N MET A 74 -2.05 2.94 3.62
CA MET A 74 -1.87 3.19 5.05
C MET A 74 -1.79 4.69 5.33
N VAL A 75 -2.69 5.47 4.72
CA VAL A 75 -2.79 6.91 4.94
C VAL A 75 -3.93 7.19 5.91
N GLN A 76 -4.00 8.45 6.37
CA GLN A 76 -5.06 8.88 7.28
C GLN A 76 -6.45 8.58 6.70
N ALA A 77 -7.35 8.06 7.52
CA ALA A 77 -8.71 7.75 7.13
C ALA A 77 -9.46 8.98 6.63
N GLY A 78 -10.46 8.76 5.77
CA GLY A 78 -11.28 9.81 5.21
C GLY A 78 -10.80 10.28 3.84
N GLY A 79 -10.76 11.59 3.62
CA GLY A 79 -10.40 12.18 2.32
C GLY A 79 -9.08 11.71 1.73
N PRO A 80 -7.98 11.59 2.51
CA PRO A 80 -6.72 11.11 1.97
C PRO A 80 -6.80 9.73 1.32
N VAL A 81 -7.58 8.80 1.88
CA VAL A 81 -7.77 7.48 1.29
C VAL A 81 -8.49 7.60 -0.05
N ASP A 82 -9.56 8.36 -0.11
CA ASP A 82 -10.31 8.57 -1.36
C ASP A 82 -9.44 9.21 -2.44
N ALA A 83 -8.61 10.19 -2.07
CA ALA A 83 -7.71 10.84 -3.01
C ALA A 83 -6.70 9.87 -3.62
N VAL A 84 -6.12 8.99 -2.80
CA VAL A 84 -5.18 7.98 -3.27
C VAL A 84 -5.86 7.00 -4.22
N ILE A 85 -7.05 6.50 -3.85
CA ILE A 85 -7.80 5.56 -4.70
C ILE A 85 -8.10 6.19 -6.05
N LYS A 86 -8.57 7.43 -6.08
CA LYS A 86 -8.89 8.12 -7.33
C LYS A 86 -7.65 8.32 -8.20
N SER A 87 -6.50 8.54 -7.60
CA SER A 87 -5.24 8.70 -8.34
C SER A 87 -4.72 7.37 -8.87
N LEU A 88 -4.99 6.26 -8.18
CA LEU A 88 -4.55 4.94 -8.58
C LEU A 88 -5.39 4.35 -9.71
N MET A 89 -6.71 4.52 -9.65
CA MET A 89 -7.62 3.82 -10.57
C MET A 89 -7.26 3.96 -12.04
N PRO A 90 -6.89 5.15 -12.56
CA PRO A 90 -6.51 5.26 -13.96
C PRO A 90 -5.24 4.50 -14.35
N LEU A 91 -4.42 4.13 -13.36
CA LEU A 91 -3.14 3.47 -13.58
C LEU A 91 -3.23 1.94 -13.46
N LEU A 92 -4.32 1.44 -12.89
CA LEU A 92 -4.45 0.00 -12.58
C LEU A 92 -5.08 -0.77 -13.72
N ASP A 93 -4.83 -2.08 -13.75
CA ASP A 93 -5.46 -3.01 -14.65
C ASP A 93 -6.63 -3.72 -13.96
N PRO A 94 -7.60 -4.26 -14.72
CA PRO A 94 -8.67 -5.06 -14.11
C PRO A 94 -8.10 -6.18 -13.24
N ASP A 95 -8.78 -6.47 -12.13
CA ASP A 95 -8.39 -7.46 -11.13
C ASP A 95 -7.25 -7.05 -10.21
N ASP A 96 -6.66 -5.88 -10.38
CA ASP A 96 -5.74 -5.34 -9.38
C ASP A 96 -6.51 -5.09 -8.08
N ILE A 97 -5.83 -5.24 -6.95
CA ILE A 97 -6.46 -5.19 -5.62
C ILE A 97 -6.00 -3.96 -4.86
N ILE A 98 -6.96 -3.18 -4.36
CA ILE A 98 -6.70 -2.07 -3.46
C ILE A 98 -7.12 -2.49 -2.06
N ILE A 99 -6.22 -2.39 -1.10
CA ILE A 99 -6.46 -2.74 0.30
C ILE A 99 -6.42 -1.46 1.13
N ASP A 100 -7.54 -1.10 1.75
CA ASP A 100 -7.60 0.02 2.68
C ASP A 100 -7.19 -0.49 4.06
N GLY A 101 -5.94 -0.23 4.43
CA GLY A 101 -5.39 -0.64 5.73
C GLY A 101 -5.51 0.44 6.79
N GLY A 102 -6.10 1.59 6.47
CA GLY A 102 -6.37 2.65 7.43
C GLY A 102 -7.54 2.30 8.32
N ASN A 103 -7.79 3.14 9.32
CA ASN A 103 -8.89 2.93 10.25
C ASN A 103 -10.17 3.62 9.74
N SER A 104 -10.66 3.18 8.60
CA SER A 104 -11.81 3.77 7.93
C SER A 104 -13.14 3.41 8.59
N LEU A 105 -14.11 4.31 8.47
CA LEU A 105 -15.47 4.05 8.91
C LEU A 105 -16.10 2.97 8.02
N TYR A 106 -16.98 2.16 8.60
CA TYR A 106 -17.68 1.08 7.89
C TYR A 106 -18.43 1.59 6.65
N THR A 107 -19.12 2.72 6.77
CA THR A 107 -19.87 3.30 5.65
C THR A 107 -18.96 3.75 4.51
N ASP A 108 -17.77 4.26 4.84
CA ASP A 108 -16.78 4.65 3.82
C ASP A 108 -16.22 3.41 3.11
N THR A 109 -15.97 2.34 3.84
CA THR A 109 -15.49 1.07 3.27
C THR A 109 -16.52 0.52 2.27
N GLU A 110 -17.80 0.51 2.62
CA GLU A 110 -18.85 0.05 1.72
C GLU A 110 -18.94 0.90 0.46
N ARG A 111 -18.87 2.21 0.61
CA ARG A 111 -18.93 3.14 -0.52
C ARG A 111 -17.76 2.92 -1.48
N ARG A 112 -16.56 2.72 -0.94
CA ARG A 112 -15.35 2.50 -1.72
C ARG A 112 -15.40 1.16 -2.44
N ASP A 113 -15.84 0.11 -1.77
CA ASP A 113 -16.00 -1.21 -2.37
C ASP A 113 -16.90 -1.14 -3.61
N LYS A 114 -17.99 -0.40 -3.50
CA LYS A 114 -18.93 -0.26 -4.59
C LYS A 114 -18.31 0.43 -5.82
N TYR A 115 -17.74 1.63 -5.65
CA TYR A 115 -17.24 2.35 -6.81
C TYR A 115 -15.95 1.77 -7.39
N VAL A 116 -15.09 1.19 -6.57
CA VAL A 116 -13.88 0.51 -7.03
C VAL A 116 -14.27 -0.76 -7.81
N GLY A 117 -15.23 -1.52 -7.27
CA GLY A 117 -15.73 -2.72 -7.94
C GLY A 117 -16.40 -2.43 -9.26
N GLU A 118 -17.19 -1.35 -9.34
CA GLU A 118 -17.84 -0.93 -10.58
C GLU A 118 -16.83 -0.55 -11.68
N ALA A 119 -15.64 -0.11 -11.28
CA ALA A 119 -14.57 0.23 -12.22
C ALA A 119 -13.75 -0.97 -12.67
N GLY A 120 -14.05 -2.17 -12.15
CA GLY A 120 -13.37 -3.40 -12.55
C GLY A 120 -12.23 -3.83 -11.66
N PHE A 121 -12.02 -3.15 -10.54
CA PHE A 121 -10.96 -3.48 -9.60
C PHE A 121 -11.53 -4.16 -8.36
N ARG A 122 -10.64 -4.80 -7.58
CA ARG A 122 -11.01 -5.40 -6.30
C ARG A 122 -10.67 -4.46 -5.16
N PHE A 123 -11.50 -4.46 -4.12
CA PHE A 123 -11.28 -3.62 -2.94
C PHE A 123 -11.51 -4.43 -1.67
N ILE A 124 -10.60 -4.27 -0.71
CA ILE A 124 -10.67 -4.92 0.59
C ILE A 124 -10.47 -3.86 1.66
N GLY A 125 -11.42 -3.72 2.58
CA GLY A 125 -11.24 -2.92 3.77
C GLY A 125 -10.65 -3.81 4.86
N ALA A 126 -9.47 -3.46 5.36
CA ALA A 126 -8.75 -4.27 6.33
C ALA A 126 -8.15 -3.39 7.41
N GLY A 127 -8.68 -3.51 8.63
CA GLY A 127 -8.09 -2.83 9.78
C GLY A 127 -6.82 -3.53 10.23
N VAL A 128 -5.77 -2.77 10.50
CA VAL A 128 -4.52 -3.29 11.04
C VAL A 128 -4.54 -3.07 12.55
N SER A 129 -4.46 -4.14 13.33
CA SER A 129 -4.50 -4.09 14.78
C SER A 129 -3.17 -4.50 15.40
N GLY A 130 -3.00 -4.22 16.69
CA GLY A 130 -1.79 -4.54 17.43
C GLY A 130 -0.78 -3.41 17.48
N GLY A 131 -1.12 -2.25 16.95
CA GLY A 131 -0.26 -1.08 16.94
C GLY A 131 1.04 -1.33 16.21
N GLU A 132 2.09 -0.59 16.58
CA GLU A 132 3.40 -0.66 15.95
C GLU A 132 4.01 -2.07 16.04
N GLU A 133 3.93 -2.68 17.20
CA GLU A 133 4.48 -4.02 17.41
C GLU A 133 3.71 -5.07 16.60
N GLY A 134 2.40 -4.96 16.55
CA GLY A 134 1.57 -5.86 15.76
C GLY A 134 1.88 -5.76 14.27
N ALA A 135 2.08 -4.55 13.75
CA ALA A 135 2.42 -4.35 12.36
C ALA A 135 3.76 -4.99 12.02
N LEU A 136 4.74 -4.89 12.92
CA LEU A 136 6.07 -5.47 12.71
C LEU A 136 6.06 -6.99 12.80
N LYS A 137 5.30 -7.56 13.72
CA LYS A 137 5.31 -9.01 14.01
C LYS A 137 4.21 -9.82 13.32
N GLY A 138 3.42 -9.21 12.51
CA GLY A 138 2.32 -9.88 11.82
C GLY A 138 0.96 -9.47 12.42
N PRO A 139 0.43 -8.34 11.99
CA PRO A 139 -0.85 -7.84 12.52
C PRO A 139 -2.02 -8.71 12.10
N SER A 140 -3.09 -8.61 12.85
CA SER A 140 -4.38 -9.17 12.47
C SER A 140 -5.04 -8.23 11.45
N ILE A 141 -5.37 -8.75 10.32
CA ILE A 141 -5.97 -7.96 9.23
C ILE A 141 -7.34 -8.52 8.87
#